data_52d4da1245cea8bf1d8b03e75e5f42ad
#
_entry.id   52d4da1245cea8bf1d8b03e75e5f42ad
#
_cell.length_a   1.000
_cell.length_b   1.000
_cell.length_c   1.000
_cell.angle_alpha   90.00
_cell.angle_beta   90.00
_cell.angle_gamma   90.00
#
_symmetry.space_group_name_H-M   'P 1'
#
loop_
_entity.id
_entity.type
_entity.pdbx_description
1 polymer ?
#
loop_
_entity_poly.entity_id
_entity_poly.type
_entity_poly.pdbx_seq_one_letter_code
_entity_poly.pdbx_strand_id
1 'polypeptide(L)'
;MKDKRKVLRPLGSGFAMAVPLFIGILVQDPLISSVGAMGAFSYLAFQHRSLFYNLRAILTHGAALLLAFILGAGTALIPWSAPFIIGALSFSAFLLSKVMRIPKPDYFFVLMLYATGFNFHAAHLGEILHHSSYLLYGIAGSLLAGLVISLAEQLPLKEEKTAFQQLSLHEKYSLALSQQPEMVIKALHFSLILFIATYIAYLLRDSNGYWILISAAAVLAGEHMEKIKNRTIGRVLGGIVGLLLGFLLMSLHMPLEAIAVVLIILNILTEFFMPVNYTVANFFTNPQVLLLMTIGTSFMPLKLIPLRFSGALIGSVLAMLLIFLMDWAVKQMEQALGNKPEDTTDHTQ
;
A
#
# COMPACT_ATOMS: atom_id res chain seq x y z
N MET A 1 -15.84 -24.47 -8.07
CA MET A 1 -14.53 -23.85 -8.38
C MET A 1 -14.39 -22.41 -7.82
N LYS A 2 -15.40 -21.51 -7.98
CA LYS A 2 -15.30 -20.12 -7.47
C LYS A 2 -15.05 -20.01 -5.95
N ASP A 3 -15.59 -20.91 -5.13
CA ASP A 3 -15.41 -20.85 -3.67
C ASP A 3 -14.00 -21.25 -3.21
N LYS A 4 -13.35 -22.20 -3.88
CA LYS A 4 -11.96 -22.58 -3.56
C LYS A 4 -10.99 -21.43 -3.77
N ARG A 5 -11.15 -20.63 -4.83
CA ARG A 5 -10.29 -19.49 -5.14
C ARG A 5 -10.35 -18.38 -4.08
N LYS A 6 -11.52 -18.15 -3.47
CA LYS A 6 -11.71 -17.17 -2.40
C LYS A 6 -10.92 -17.51 -1.15
N VAL A 7 -10.60 -18.77 -0.92
CA VAL A 7 -9.87 -19.24 0.26
C VAL A 7 -8.37 -19.42 -0.05
N LEU A 8 -8.04 -19.94 -1.23
CA LEU A 8 -6.65 -20.26 -1.58
C LEU A 8 -5.76 -19.01 -1.68
N ARG A 9 -6.27 -17.89 -2.19
CA ARG A 9 -5.50 -16.64 -2.27
C ARG A 9 -5.12 -16.10 -0.88
N PRO A 10 -6.02 -15.96 0.10
CA PRO A 10 -5.65 -15.59 1.48
C PRO A 10 -4.67 -16.58 2.14
N LEU A 11 -4.85 -17.89 1.93
CA LEU A 11 -3.91 -18.91 2.42
C LEU A 11 -2.52 -18.74 1.82
N GLY A 12 -2.43 -18.43 0.52
CA GLY A 12 -1.17 -18.12 -0.15
C GLY A 12 -0.49 -16.89 0.42
N SER A 13 -1.24 -15.86 0.79
CA SER A 13 -0.71 -14.67 1.47
C SER A 13 -0.13 -15.01 2.85
N GLY A 14 -0.83 -15.85 3.63
CA GLY A 14 -0.31 -16.36 4.90
C GLY A 14 0.96 -17.19 4.73
N PHE A 15 1.01 -18.07 3.72
CA PHE A 15 2.20 -18.85 3.41
C PHE A 15 3.39 -17.97 2.99
N ALA A 16 3.15 -16.94 2.17
CA ALA A 16 4.19 -15.96 1.78
C ALA A 16 4.81 -15.28 3.01
N MET A 17 3.97 -14.89 3.98
CA MET A 17 4.42 -14.26 5.23
C MET A 17 5.11 -15.24 6.19
N ALA A 18 4.72 -16.51 6.20
CA ALA A 18 5.33 -17.54 7.05
C ALA A 18 6.82 -17.70 6.78
N VAL A 19 7.26 -17.61 5.52
CA VAL A 19 8.65 -17.83 5.12
C VAL A 19 9.62 -16.88 5.85
N PRO A 20 9.52 -15.55 5.76
CA PRO A 20 10.44 -14.65 6.45
C PRO A 20 10.29 -14.75 7.98
N LEU A 21 9.08 -14.99 8.51
CA LEU A 21 8.86 -15.11 9.94
C LEU A 21 9.63 -16.30 10.53
N PHE A 22 9.49 -17.49 9.91
CA PHE A 22 10.17 -18.68 10.41
C PHE A 22 11.69 -18.67 10.13
N ILE A 23 12.13 -18.08 9.00
CA ILE A 23 13.58 -17.91 8.75
C ILE A 23 14.18 -17.01 9.84
N GLY A 24 13.54 -15.88 10.17
CA GLY A 24 14.03 -15.00 11.22
C GLY A 24 14.09 -15.65 12.61
N ILE A 25 13.13 -16.53 12.91
CA ILE A 25 13.16 -17.34 14.15
C ILE A 25 14.33 -18.32 14.12
N LEU A 26 14.51 -19.05 13.02
CA LEU A 26 15.58 -20.06 12.90
C LEU A 26 16.98 -19.46 12.96
N VAL A 27 17.16 -18.28 12.35
CA VAL A 27 18.44 -17.57 12.32
C VAL A 27 18.62 -16.68 13.55
N GLN A 28 17.59 -16.56 14.39
CA GLN A 28 17.55 -15.68 15.57
C GLN A 28 17.75 -14.18 15.23
N ASP A 29 17.29 -13.77 14.05
CA ASP A 29 17.30 -12.36 13.62
C ASP A 29 15.87 -11.82 13.47
N PRO A 30 15.38 -11.06 14.45
CA PRO A 30 14.03 -10.49 14.44
C PRO A 30 13.79 -9.53 13.27
N LEU A 31 14.83 -8.89 12.72
CA LEU A 31 14.70 -7.98 11.59
C LEU A 31 14.35 -8.73 10.30
N ILE A 32 14.85 -9.94 10.12
CA ILE A 32 14.42 -10.83 9.01
C ILE A 32 12.91 -11.09 9.12
N SER A 33 12.40 -11.35 10.32
CA SER A 33 10.96 -11.56 10.53
C SER A 33 10.15 -10.30 10.23
N SER A 34 10.51 -9.14 10.75
CA SER A 34 9.73 -7.90 10.64
C SER A 34 9.85 -7.27 9.26
N VAL A 35 11.07 -7.03 8.76
CA VAL A 35 11.32 -6.41 7.44
C VAL A 35 10.99 -7.38 6.31
N GLY A 36 11.36 -8.66 6.47
CA GLY A 36 11.03 -9.71 5.50
C GLY A 36 9.52 -9.89 5.31
N ALA A 37 8.72 -9.82 6.38
CA ALA A 37 7.27 -9.88 6.28
C ALA A 37 6.69 -8.76 5.38
N MET A 38 7.34 -7.59 5.30
CA MET A 38 6.92 -6.54 4.37
C MET A 38 7.16 -6.94 2.90
N GLY A 39 8.22 -7.71 2.61
CA GLY A 39 8.46 -8.27 1.29
C GLY A 39 7.38 -9.26 0.85
N ALA A 40 6.72 -9.94 1.80
CA ALA A 40 5.61 -10.86 1.52
C ALA A 40 4.37 -10.16 0.94
N PHE A 41 4.23 -8.85 1.05
CA PHE A 41 3.19 -8.10 0.35
C PHE A 41 3.33 -8.15 -1.17
N SER A 42 4.46 -8.60 -1.71
CA SER A 42 4.59 -8.84 -3.16
C SER A 42 3.61 -9.90 -3.67
N TYR A 43 3.18 -10.85 -2.82
CA TYR A 43 2.15 -11.85 -3.15
C TYR A 43 0.80 -11.23 -3.51
N LEU A 44 0.49 -10.01 -3.07
CA LEU A 44 -0.78 -9.33 -3.39
C LEU A 44 -0.95 -9.04 -4.89
N ALA A 45 0.13 -9.11 -5.68
CA ALA A 45 0.08 -9.08 -7.14
C ALA A 45 -0.42 -10.39 -7.78
N PHE A 46 -0.61 -11.46 -7.00
CA PHE A 46 -1.14 -12.74 -7.49
C PHE A 46 -2.54 -12.56 -8.10
N GLN A 47 -2.74 -13.18 -9.27
CA GLN A 47 -4.00 -13.19 -10.00
C GLN A 47 -4.35 -14.63 -10.38
N HIS A 48 -5.65 -14.94 -10.57
CA HIS A 48 -6.09 -16.26 -11.04
C HIS A 48 -5.89 -16.40 -12.56
N ARG A 49 -4.64 -16.25 -13.02
CA ARG A 49 -4.26 -16.29 -14.45
C ARG A 49 -3.32 -17.47 -14.72
N SER A 50 -2.17 -17.26 -15.38
CA SER A 50 -1.19 -18.32 -15.59
C SER A 50 -0.06 -18.30 -14.57
N LEU A 51 0.62 -19.42 -14.38
CA LEU A 51 1.77 -19.55 -13.48
C LEU A 51 2.86 -18.50 -13.80
N PHE A 52 3.30 -18.43 -15.05
CA PHE A 52 4.35 -17.47 -15.43
C PHE A 52 3.93 -16.02 -15.29
N TYR A 53 2.64 -15.71 -15.54
CA TYR A 53 2.11 -14.38 -15.25
C TYR A 53 2.22 -14.04 -13.76
N ASN A 54 1.80 -14.96 -12.89
CA ASN A 54 1.81 -14.76 -11.45
C ASN A 54 3.22 -14.57 -10.91
N LEU A 55 4.18 -15.43 -11.29
CA LEU A 55 5.57 -15.30 -10.85
C LEU A 55 6.18 -13.97 -11.31
N ARG A 56 5.93 -13.57 -12.56
CA ARG A 56 6.40 -12.29 -13.08
C ARG A 56 5.75 -11.10 -12.37
N ALA A 57 4.45 -11.15 -12.11
CA ALA A 57 3.72 -10.08 -11.42
C ALA A 57 4.23 -9.91 -9.97
N ILE A 58 4.39 -11.03 -9.23
CA ILE A 58 4.94 -11.05 -7.88
C ILE A 58 6.37 -10.48 -7.85
N LEU A 59 7.23 -10.94 -8.76
CA LEU A 59 8.62 -10.47 -8.83
C LEU A 59 8.70 -8.97 -9.16
N THR A 60 7.91 -8.51 -10.14
CA THR A 60 7.89 -7.08 -10.52
C THR A 60 7.37 -6.21 -9.38
N HIS A 61 6.30 -6.66 -8.70
CA HIS A 61 5.77 -5.94 -7.54
C HIS A 61 6.77 -5.96 -6.38
N GLY A 62 7.40 -7.11 -6.09
CA GLY A 62 8.44 -7.23 -5.08
C GLY A 62 9.64 -6.32 -5.33
N ALA A 63 10.10 -6.23 -6.59
CA ALA A 63 11.15 -5.28 -6.97
C ALA A 63 10.72 -3.81 -6.74
N ALA A 64 9.46 -3.47 -7.06
CA ALA A 64 8.94 -2.14 -6.79
C ALA A 64 8.86 -1.83 -5.28
N LEU A 65 8.47 -2.80 -4.44
CA LEU A 65 8.48 -2.67 -2.98
C LEU A 65 9.88 -2.45 -2.44
N LEU A 66 10.85 -3.26 -2.90
CA LEU A 66 12.26 -3.15 -2.50
C LEU A 66 12.83 -1.78 -2.86
N LEU A 67 12.63 -1.33 -4.10
CA LEU A 67 13.08 -0.01 -4.56
C LEU A 67 12.42 1.13 -3.77
N ALA A 68 11.12 1.02 -3.48
CA ALA A 68 10.40 2.01 -2.68
C ALA A 68 10.94 2.09 -1.25
N PHE A 69 11.24 0.96 -0.61
CA PHE A 69 11.84 0.94 0.72
C PHE A 69 13.23 1.57 0.72
N ILE A 70 14.11 1.20 -0.23
CA ILE A 70 15.45 1.78 -0.39
C ILE A 70 15.35 3.29 -0.61
N LEU A 71 14.43 3.73 -1.47
CA LEU A 71 14.21 5.16 -1.75
C LEU A 71 13.74 5.90 -0.49
N GLY A 72 12.81 5.31 0.26
CA GLY A 72 12.32 5.88 1.52
C GLY A 72 13.43 6.00 2.56
N ALA A 73 14.18 4.92 2.78
CA ALA A 73 15.30 4.91 3.72
C ALA A 73 16.44 5.86 3.30
N GLY A 74 16.73 5.96 2.00
CA GLY A 74 17.65 6.95 1.47
C GLY A 74 17.15 8.39 1.68
N THR A 75 15.83 8.61 1.54
CA THR A 75 15.22 9.91 1.81
C THR A 75 15.33 10.30 3.31
N ALA A 76 15.35 9.32 4.22
CA ALA A 76 15.52 9.58 5.65
C ALA A 76 16.89 10.23 5.98
N LEU A 77 17.92 10.06 5.13
CA LEU A 77 19.21 10.76 5.26
C LEU A 77 19.10 12.25 4.92
N ILE A 78 18.09 12.65 4.13
CA ILE A 78 17.83 14.04 3.71
C ILE A 78 16.33 14.33 3.91
N PRO A 79 15.84 14.40 5.16
CA PRO A 79 14.40 14.31 5.47
C PRO A 79 13.53 15.41 4.83
N TRP A 80 14.07 16.60 4.59
CA TRP A 80 13.34 17.70 3.94
C TRP A 80 12.96 17.39 2.49
N SER A 81 13.63 16.44 1.84
CA SER A 81 13.33 16.03 0.45
C SER A 81 12.12 15.11 0.35
N ALA A 82 11.65 14.52 1.46
CA ALA A 82 10.57 13.53 1.48
C ALA A 82 9.28 13.97 0.78
N PRO A 83 8.74 15.19 0.99
CA PRO A 83 7.51 15.63 0.30
C PRO A 83 7.67 15.67 -1.22
N PHE A 84 8.84 16.09 -1.72
CA PHE A 84 9.11 16.17 -3.17
C PHE A 84 9.24 14.77 -3.79
N ILE A 85 9.96 13.88 -3.12
CA ILE A 85 10.18 12.51 -3.61
C ILE A 85 8.86 11.73 -3.61
N ILE A 86 8.04 11.81 -2.54
CA ILE A 86 6.74 11.15 -2.52
C ILE A 86 5.78 11.75 -3.55
N GLY A 87 5.84 13.06 -3.76
CA GLY A 87 5.07 13.72 -4.82
C GLY A 87 5.37 13.12 -6.19
N ALA A 88 6.65 13.04 -6.57
CA ALA A 88 7.07 12.44 -7.83
C ALA A 88 6.75 10.93 -7.91
N LEU A 89 7.02 10.19 -6.82
CA LEU A 89 6.75 8.75 -6.76
C LEU A 89 5.26 8.45 -6.89
N SER A 90 4.42 9.16 -6.15
CA SER A 90 2.97 8.94 -6.16
C SER A 90 2.33 9.33 -7.49
N PHE A 91 2.77 10.43 -8.10
CA PHE A 91 2.37 10.82 -9.45
C PHE A 91 2.69 9.73 -10.47
N SER A 92 3.95 9.29 -10.50
CA SER A 92 4.42 8.27 -11.44
C SER A 92 3.74 6.91 -11.21
N ALA A 93 3.60 6.49 -9.94
CA ALA A 93 2.96 5.23 -9.59
C ALA A 93 1.46 5.23 -9.94
N PHE A 94 0.75 6.33 -9.72
CA PHE A 94 -0.66 6.48 -10.13
C PHE A 94 -0.80 6.38 -11.65
N LEU A 95 -0.03 7.16 -12.42
CA LEU A 95 -0.07 7.12 -13.88
C LEU A 95 0.26 5.73 -14.42
N LEU A 96 1.35 5.13 -13.93
CA LEU A 96 1.78 3.80 -14.35
C LEU A 96 0.70 2.76 -14.07
N SER A 97 0.03 2.83 -12.92
CA SER A 97 -1.04 1.89 -12.58
C SER A 97 -2.22 1.99 -13.54
N LYS A 98 -2.58 3.20 -13.98
CA LYS A 98 -3.67 3.43 -14.95
C LYS A 98 -3.27 3.00 -16.35
N VAL A 99 -2.10 3.43 -16.82
CA VAL A 99 -1.57 3.10 -18.14
C VAL A 99 -1.38 1.59 -18.32
N MET A 100 -0.87 0.91 -17.31
CA MET A 100 -0.63 -0.54 -17.33
C MET A 100 -1.82 -1.38 -16.90
N ARG A 101 -2.92 -0.75 -16.44
CA ARG A 101 -4.11 -1.40 -15.87
C ARG A 101 -3.74 -2.38 -14.76
N ILE A 102 -2.87 -1.93 -13.84
CA ILE A 102 -2.43 -2.76 -12.72
C ILE A 102 -3.62 -3.00 -11.79
N PRO A 103 -3.93 -4.26 -11.44
CA PRO A 103 -5.03 -4.56 -10.52
C PRO A 103 -4.72 -4.10 -9.10
N LYS A 104 -5.77 -3.76 -8.34
CA LYS A 104 -5.62 -3.41 -6.91
C LYS A 104 -4.99 -4.57 -6.12
N PRO A 105 -4.12 -4.25 -5.14
CA PRO A 105 -3.91 -2.94 -4.49
C PRO A 105 -2.90 -2.00 -5.17
N ASP A 106 -2.55 -2.22 -6.42
CA ASP A 106 -1.69 -1.45 -7.33
C ASP A 106 -0.52 -0.68 -6.64
N TYR A 107 -0.56 0.66 -6.60
CA TYR A 107 0.51 1.51 -6.06
C TYR A 107 0.53 1.63 -4.52
N PHE A 108 -0.52 1.22 -3.81
CA PHE A 108 -0.64 1.50 -2.37
C PHE A 108 0.54 0.94 -1.54
N PHE A 109 0.91 -0.32 -1.78
CA PHE A 109 1.99 -0.95 -1.02
C PHE A 109 3.37 -0.37 -1.36
N VAL A 110 3.57 0.12 -2.58
CA VAL A 110 4.78 0.86 -2.97
C VAL A 110 4.92 2.13 -2.12
N LEU A 111 3.84 2.91 -1.99
CA LEU A 111 3.84 4.12 -1.15
C LEU A 111 4.00 3.79 0.34
N MET A 112 3.39 2.69 0.79
CA MET A 112 3.53 2.22 2.17
C MET A 112 4.97 1.81 2.49
N LEU A 113 5.64 1.07 1.60
CA LEU A 113 7.04 0.67 1.78
C LEU A 113 7.97 1.88 1.74
N TYR A 114 7.72 2.88 0.88
CA TYR A 114 8.43 4.14 0.93
C TYR A 114 8.29 4.82 2.30
N ALA A 115 7.05 4.94 2.81
CA ALA A 115 6.78 5.56 4.10
C ALA A 115 7.47 4.81 5.26
N THR A 116 7.47 3.49 5.20
CA THR A 116 8.16 2.64 6.20
C THR A 116 9.67 2.81 6.12
N GLY A 117 10.23 2.84 4.90
CA GLY A 117 11.65 3.13 4.68
C GLY A 117 12.03 4.53 5.17
N PHE A 118 11.19 5.55 4.92
CA PHE A 118 11.42 6.91 5.41
C PHE A 118 11.46 6.99 6.96
N ASN A 119 10.76 6.12 7.65
CA ASN A 119 10.82 6.00 9.11
C ASN A 119 11.97 5.09 9.60
N PHE A 120 12.70 4.48 8.68
CA PHE A 120 13.84 3.63 9.01
C PHE A 120 15.07 4.49 9.28
N HIS A 121 15.61 4.39 10.51
CA HIS A 121 16.77 5.17 10.93
C HIS A 121 18.06 4.40 10.58
N ALA A 122 18.64 4.72 9.43
CA ALA A 122 19.95 4.21 9.02
C ALA A 122 20.98 5.32 9.03
N ALA A 123 22.21 4.99 9.43
CA ALA A 123 23.31 5.97 9.46
C ALA A 123 23.95 6.16 8.09
N HIS A 124 23.92 5.16 7.23
CA HIS A 124 24.59 5.20 5.92
C HIS A 124 23.96 4.21 4.92
N LEU A 125 24.31 4.40 3.63
CA LEU A 125 23.77 3.59 2.53
C LEU A 125 24.01 2.07 2.66
N GLY A 126 25.16 1.66 3.21
CA GLY A 126 25.45 0.23 3.43
C GLY A 126 24.44 -0.44 4.36
N GLU A 127 24.05 0.25 5.43
CA GLU A 127 23.03 -0.22 6.37
C GLU A 127 21.64 -0.29 5.69
N ILE A 128 21.30 0.70 4.88
CA ILE A 128 20.05 0.71 4.10
C ILE A 128 20.00 -0.53 3.20
N LEU A 129 21.05 -0.79 2.43
CA LEU A 129 21.09 -1.94 1.52
C LEU A 129 21.04 -3.27 2.26
N HIS A 130 21.74 -3.38 3.39
CA HIS A 130 21.71 -4.57 4.23
C HIS A 130 20.31 -4.88 4.74
N HIS A 131 19.63 -3.92 5.37
CA HIS A 131 18.27 -4.15 5.89
C HIS A 131 17.23 -4.30 4.76
N SER A 132 17.42 -3.60 3.64
CA SER A 132 16.55 -3.78 2.47
C SER A 132 16.64 -5.18 1.89
N SER A 133 17.80 -5.86 2.01
CA SER A 133 17.96 -7.25 1.53
C SER A 133 17.05 -8.23 2.26
N TYR A 134 16.62 -7.92 3.49
CA TYR A 134 15.68 -8.77 4.23
C TYR A 134 14.30 -8.87 3.55
N LEU A 135 13.87 -7.86 2.76
CA LEU A 135 12.64 -7.98 1.99
C LEU A 135 12.69 -9.14 0.99
N LEU A 136 13.90 -9.53 0.54
CA LEU A 136 14.07 -10.64 -0.41
C LEU A 136 13.55 -11.96 0.14
N TYR A 137 13.61 -12.20 1.46
CA TYR A 137 13.03 -13.39 2.07
C TYR A 137 11.50 -13.44 1.90
N GLY A 138 10.83 -12.31 2.08
CA GLY A 138 9.39 -12.23 1.84
C GLY A 138 9.01 -12.31 0.37
N ILE A 139 9.81 -11.72 -0.52
CA ILE A 139 9.63 -11.85 -1.98
C ILE A 139 9.80 -13.31 -2.40
N ALA A 140 10.82 -14.01 -1.89
CA ALA A 140 11.02 -15.43 -2.14
C ALA A 140 9.83 -16.26 -1.63
N GLY A 141 9.37 -15.98 -0.40
CA GLY A 141 8.15 -16.60 0.17
C GLY A 141 6.92 -16.38 -0.72
N SER A 142 6.77 -15.17 -1.27
CA SER A 142 5.68 -14.83 -2.20
C SER A 142 5.77 -15.59 -3.53
N LEU A 143 6.97 -15.77 -4.07
CA LEU A 143 7.17 -16.56 -5.29
C LEU A 143 6.85 -18.04 -5.04
N LEU A 144 7.27 -18.58 -3.90
CA LEU A 144 6.93 -19.96 -3.49
C LEU A 144 5.42 -20.10 -3.30
N ALA A 145 4.77 -19.17 -2.61
CA ALA A 145 3.32 -19.16 -2.46
C ALA A 145 2.62 -19.06 -3.82
N GLY A 146 3.08 -18.18 -4.70
CA GLY A 146 2.54 -18.02 -6.05
C GLY A 146 2.65 -19.31 -6.88
N LEU A 147 3.76 -20.03 -6.77
CA LEU A 147 3.95 -21.33 -7.39
C LEU A 147 2.97 -22.37 -6.81
N VAL A 148 2.94 -22.54 -5.49
CA VAL A 148 2.11 -23.55 -4.81
C VAL A 148 0.62 -23.32 -5.09
N ILE A 149 0.16 -22.07 -4.97
CA ILE A 149 -1.26 -21.75 -5.21
C ILE A 149 -1.63 -21.90 -6.69
N SER A 150 -0.74 -21.49 -7.62
CA SER A 150 -0.99 -21.69 -9.06
C SER A 150 -1.12 -23.17 -9.41
N LEU A 151 -0.32 -24.05 -8.81
CA LEU A 151 -0.41 -25.50 -8.99
C LEU A 151 -1.69 -26.07 -8.32
N ALA A 152 -2.04 -25.62 -7.11
CA ALA A 152 -3.23 -26.06 -6.40
C ALA A 152 -4.52 -25.65 -7.12
N GLU A 153 -4.51 -24.51 -7.81
CA GLU A 153 -5.62 -24.04 -8.67
C GLU A 153 -5.59 -24.65 -10.07
N GLN A 154 -4.57 -25.42 -10.41
CA GLN A 154 -4.37 -26.01 -11.75
C GLN A 154 -4.36 -24.94 -12.85
N LEU A 155 -3.71 -23.80 -12.59
CA LEU A 155 -3.62 -22.73 -13.56
C LEU A 155 -2.70 -23.14 -14.75
N PRO A 156 -3.00 -22.63 -15.96
CA PRO A 156 -2.14 -22.92 -17.12
C PRO A 156 -0.73 -22.38 -16.90
N LEU A 157 0.26 -23.05 -17.47
CA LEU A 157 1.67 -22.59 -17.37
C LEU A 157 1.84 -21.21 -17.99
N LYS A 158 1.27 -21.05 -19.19
CA LYS A 158 1.31 -19.79 -19.96
C LYS A 158 -0.10 -19.42 -20.45
N GLU A 159 -0.31 -18.16 -20.68
CA GLU A 159 -1.50 -17.65 -21.36
C GLU A 159 -1.09 -16.88 -22.63
N GLU A 160 -1.98 -16.81 -23.58
CA GLU A 160 -1.79 -15.95 -24.75
C GLU A 160 -1.83 -14.48 -24.33
N LYS A 161 -0.95 -13.68 -24.93
CA LYS A 161 -0.94 -12.24 -24.69
C LYS A 161 -2.23 -11.62 -25.23
N THR A 162 -2.93 -10.89 -24.40
CA THR A 162 -4.09 -10.10 -24.83
C THR A 162 -3.64 -8.99 -25.80
N ALA A 163 -4.56 -8.50 -26.63
CA ALA A 163 -4.30 -7.37 -27.54
C ALA A 163 -3.70 -6.16 -26.78
N PHE A 164 -4.23 -5.86 -25.58
CA PHE A 164 -3.68 -4.80 -24.73
C PHE A 164 -2.24 -5.05 -24.28
N GLN A 165 -1.85 -6.29 -23.98
CA GLN A 165 -0.48 -6.62 -23.56
C GLN A 165 0.53 -6.48 -24.69
N GLN A 166 0.09 -6.58 -25.95
CA GLN A 166 0.93 -6.43 -27.15
C GLN A 166 1.21 -4.97 -27.50
N LEU A 167 0.39 -4.02 -27.03
CA LEU A 167 0.58 -2.59 -27.27
C LEU A 167 1.90 -2.08 -26.66
N SER A 168 2.56 -1.16 -27.37
CA SER A 168 3.69 -0.40 -26.86
C SER A 168 3.28 0.50 -25.67
N LEU A 169 4.25 1.00 -24.93
CA LEU A 169 3.97 1.90 -23.79
C LEU A 169 3.26 3.18 -24.24
N HIS A 170 3.67 3.73 -25.40
CA HIS A 170 3.04 4.92 -25.97
C HIS A 170 1.57 4.68 -26.34
N GLU A 171 1.26 3.58 -27.02
CA GLU A 171 -0.12 3.20 -27.36
C GLU A 171 -0.98 2.98 -26.12
N LYS A 172 -0.43 2.33 -25.07
CA LYS A 172 -1.13 2.17 -23.79
C LYS A 172 -1.44 3.52 -23.12
N TYR A 173 -0.47 4.45 -23.16
CA TYR A 173 -0.67 5.79 -22.61
C TYR A 173 -1.73 6.56 -23.38
N SER A 174 -1.66 6.57 -24.71
CA SER A 174 -2.65 7.20 -25.59
C SER A 174 -4.05 6.62 -25.38
N LEU A 175 -4.16 5.29 -25.27
CA LEU A 175 -5.41 4.60 -24.97
C LEU A 175 -5.95 4.95 -23.58
N ALA A 176 -5.09 5.01 -22.56
CA ALA A 176 -5.50 5.39 -21.21
C ALA A 176 -6.01 6.84 -21.18
N LEU A 177 -5.32 7.76 -21.86
CA LEU A 177 -5.70 9.17 -21.94
C LEU A 177 -7.02 9.35 -22.70
N SER A 178 -7.25 8.61 -23.80
CA SER A 178 -8.52 8.68 -24.54
C SER A 178 -9.72 8.15 -23.74
N GLN A 179 -9.50 7.18 -22.85
CA GLN A 179 -10.54 6.62 -21.98
C GLN A 179 -10.77 7.44 -20.71
N GLN A 180 -9.76 8.12 -20.22
CA GLN A 180 -9.78 8.93 -18.98
C GLN A 180 -8.97 10.22 -19.20
N PRO A 181 -9.53 11.23 -19.91
CA PRO A 181 -8.81 12.48 -20.20
C PRO A 181 -8.30 13.21 -18.94
N GLU A 182 -9.04 13.08 -17.83
CA GLU A 182 -8.72 13.68 -16.54
C GLU A 182 -7.65 12.92 -15.73
N MET A 183 -7.07 11.83 -16.30
CA MET A 183 -6.12 10.95 -15.59
C MET A 183 -4.91 11.70 -15.06
N VAL A 184 -4.34 12.63 -15.86
CA VAL A 184 -3.16 13.41 -15.46
C VAL A 184 -3.49 14.39 -14.33
N ILE A 185 -4.65 15.05 -14.40
CA ILE A 185 -5.13 15.97 -13.37
C ILE A 185 -5.37 15.19 -12.07
N LYS A 186 -6.01 14.02 -12.14
CA LYS A 186 -6.19 13.14 -10.98
C LYS A 186 -4.86 12.69 -10.38
N ALA A 187 -3.85 12.39 -11.21
CA ALA A 187 -2.52 12.05 -10.75
C ALA A 187 -1.83 13.21 -10.01
N LEU A 188 -1.95 14.44 -10.55
CA LEU A 188 -1.42 15.65 -9.89
C LEU A 188 -2.11 15.90 -8.55
N HIS A 189 -3.42 15.76 -8.50
CA HIS A 189 -4.18 15.91 -7.27
C HIS A 189 -3.78 14.88 -6.22
N PHE A 190 -3.71 13.62 -6.61
CA PHE A 190 -3.25 12.54 -5.75
C PHE A 190 -1.85 12.82 -5.18
N SER A 191 -0.94 13.24 -6.05
CA SER A 191 0.43 13.60 -5.72
C SER A 191 0.50 14.79 -4.75
N LEU A 192 -0.28 15.85 -4.98
CA LEU A 192 -0.32 17.03 -4.13
C LEU A 192 -0.84 16.71 -2.72
N ILE A 193 -1.86 15.89 -2.61
CA ILE A 193 -2.39 15.47 -1.30
C ILE A 193 -1.32 14.69 -0.53
N LEU A 194 -0.61 13.77 -1.18
CA LEU A 194 0.45 13.00 -0.53
C LEU A 194 1.69 13.85 -0.24
N PHE A 195 2.00 14.84 -1.07
CA PHE A 195 3.02 15.85 -0.76
C PHE A 195 2.71 16.57 0.56
N ILE A 196 1.48 17.10 0.70
CA ILE A 196 1.05 17.80 1.92
C ILE A 196 1.07 16.85 3.13
N ALA A 197 0.54 15.63 2.98
CA ALA A 197 0.53 14.62 4.03
C ALA A 197 1.97 14.28 4.50
N THR A 198 2.91 14.21 3.55
CA THR A 198 4.31 13.91 3.86
C THR A 198 5.03 15.11 4.45
N TYR A 199 4.67 16.33 4.04
CA TYR A 199 5.20 17.53 4.68
C TYR A 199 4.81 17.59 6.16
N ILE A 200 3.55 17.30 6.49
CA ILE A 200 3.09 17.18 7.87
C ILE A 200 3.80 16.03 8.60
N ALA A 201 3.95 14.87 7.93
CA ALA A 201 4.70 13.73 8.47
C ALA A 201 6.16 14.08 8.77
N TYR A 202 6.80 14.86 7.92
CA TYR A 202 8.15 15.36 8.13
C TYR A 202 8.25 16.29 9.35
N LEU A 203 7.29 17.20 9.51
CA LEU A 203 7.25 18.09 10.69
C LEU A 203 7.03 17.31 12.00
N LEU A 204 6.32 16.19 11.94
CA LEU A 204 5.97 15.32 13.08
C LEU A 204 6.81 14.03 13.12
N ARG A 205 7.98 14.00 12.46
CA ARG A 205 8.78 12.77 12.32
C ARG A 205 9.16 12.12 13.65
N ASP A 206 9.48 12.92 14.66
CA ASP A 206 9.84 12.44 16.00
C ASP A 206 8.65 11.80 16.76
N SER A 207 7.42 11.99 16.24
CA SER A 207 6.18 11.42 16.74
C SER A 207 5.59 10.37 15.80
N ASN A 208 6.42 9.64 15.05
CA ASN A 208 5.99 8.63 14.06
C ASN A 208 5.02 9.18 13.00
N GLY A 209 5.25 10.41 12.52
CA GLY A 209 4.40 11.11 11.55
C GLY A 209 4.16 10.37 10.23
N TYR A 210 5.01 9.39 9.86
CA TYR A 210 4.85 8.59 8.64
C TYR A 210 3.50 7.83 8.56
N TRP A 211 2.82 7.60 9.70
CA TRP A 211 1.47 7.05 9.71
C TRP A 211 0.44 7.95 9.05
N ILE A 212 0.69 9.26 9.01
CA ILE A 212 -0.15 10.24 8.32
C ILE A 212 -0.11 9.95 6.82
N LEU A 213 1.10 9.78 6.26
CA LEU A 213 1.30 9.44 4.85
C LEU A 213 0.63 8.10 4.48
N ILE A 214 0.88 7.04 5.27
CA ILE A 214 0.29 5.71 5.01
C ILE A 214 -1.25 5.79 5.04
N SER A 215 -1.81 6.55 5.97
CA SER A 215 -3.26 6.64 6.12
C SER A 215 -3.90 7.47 5.01
N ALA A 216 -3.28 8.57 4.61
CA ALA A 216 -3.72 9.34 3.46
C ALA A 216 -3.69 8.49 2.18
N ALA A 217 -2.59 7.78 1.90
CA ALA A 217 -2.48 6.89 0.75
C ALA A 217 -3.54 5.77 0.76
N ALA A 218 -3.82 5.17 1.94
CA ALA A 218 -4.83 4.11 2.07
C ALA A 218 -6.26 4.60 1.78
N VAL A 219 -6.59 5.81 2.21
CA VAL A 219 -7.90 6.44 1.95
C VAL A 219 -8.01 6.78 0.46
N LEU A 220 -6.99 7.43 -0.11
CA LEU A 220 -6.97 7.83 -1.52
C LEU A 220 -6.98 6.64 -2.49
N ALA A 221 -6.49 5.48 -2.09
CA ALA A 221 -6.58 4.25 -2.89
C ALA A 221 -8.04 3.81 -3.18
N GLY A 222 -9.04 4.47 -2.57
CA GLY A 222 -10.45 4.33 -2.93
C GLY A 222 -10.80 4.91 -4.29
N GLU A 223 -10.09 5.96 -4.73
CA GLU A 223 -10.22 6.67 -6.03
C GLU A 223 -11.57 7.39 -6.28
N HIS A 224 -12.67 6.86 -5.80
CA HIS A 224 -14.01 7.46 -5.92
C HIS A 224 -14.46 7.98 -4.56
N MET A 225 -15.16 9.13 -4.52
CA MET A 225 -15.56 9.83 -3.30
C MET A 225 -16.31 8.91 -2.31
N GLU A 226 -17.23 8.09 -2.78
CA GLU A 226 -17.97 7.14 -1.93
C GLU A 226 -17.03 6.12 -1.26
N LYS A 227 -16.10 5.54 -2.03
CA LYS A 227 -15.10 4.60 -1.49
C LYS A 227 -14.13 5.28 -0.55
N ILE A 228 -13.77 6.54 -0.81
CA ILE A 228 -12.91 7.35 0.06
C ILE A 228 -13.58 7.59 1.40
N LYS A 229 -14.87 7.99 1.43
CA LYS A 229 -15.66 8.13 2.66
C LYS A 229 -15.71 6.82 3.44
N ASN A 230 -16.06 5.71 2.78
CA ASN A 230 -16.12 4.40 3.40
C ASN A 230 -14.76 3.94 3.94
N ARG A 231 -13.66 4.23 3.24
CA ARG A 231 -12.30 3.94 3.70
C ARG A 231 -11.88 4.82 4.87
N THR A 232 -12.26 6.10 4.87
CA THR A 232 -12.01 7.01 6.00
C THR A 232 -12.68 6.50 7.27
N ILE A 233 -13.98 6.21 7.20
CA ILE A 233 -14.75 5.66 8.32
C ILE A 233 -14.17 4.32 8.76
N GLY A 234 -13.92 3.43 7.80
CA GLY A 234 -13.38 2.10 8.07
C GLY A 234 -11.99 2.13 8.68
N ARG A 235 -11.15 3.12 8.33
CA ARG A 235 -9.83 3.28 8.92
C ARG A 235 -9.87 3.79 10.36
N VAL A 236 -10.80 4.70 10.66
CA VAL A 236 -10.99 5.22 12.02
C VAL A 236 -11.64 4.15 12.91
N LEU A 237 -12.81 3.64 12.54
CA LEU A 237 -13.54 2.64 13.34
C LEU A 237 -12.78 1.32 13.42
N GLY A 238 -12.30 0.82 12.28
CA GLY A 238 -11.46 -0.38 12.21
C GLY A 238 -10.13 -0.20 12.95
N GLY A 239 -9.61 1.03 12.96
CA GLY A 239 -8.43 1.42 13.74
C GLY A 239 -8.64 1.26 15.24
N ILE A 240 -9.73 1.77 15.78
CA ILE A 240 -10.05 1.68 17.22
C ILE A 240 -10.12 0.20 17.64
N VAL A 241 -10.95 -0.60 16.99
CA VAL A 241 -11.12 -2.03 17.32
C VAL A 241 -9.82 -2.80 17.12
N GLY A 242 -9.13 -2.58 15.98
CA GLY A 242 -7.89 -3.28 15.69
C GLY A 242 -6.73 -2.91 16.62
N LEU A 243 -6.64 -1.65 17.05
CA LEU A 243 -5.62 -1.24 18.04
C LEU A 243 -5.91 -1.80 19.43
N LEU A 244 -7.18 -1.88 19.85
CA LEU A 244 -7.57 -2.57 21.09
C LEU A 244 -7.22 -4.06 21.02
N LEU A 245 -7.53 -4.73 19.92
CA LEU A 245 -7.14 -6.13 19.70
C LEU A 245 -5.61 -6.30 19.72
N GLY A 246 -4.88 -5.39 19.08
CA GLY A 246 -3.42 -5.39 19.11
C GLY A 246 -2.86 -5.21 20.50
N PHE A 247 -3.43 -4.29 21.29
CA PHE A 247 -3.07 -4.11 22.70
C PHE A 247 -3.29 -5.40 23.51
N LEU A 248 -4.44 -6.05 23.35
CA LEU A 248 -4.74 -7.32 24.03
C LEU A 248 -3.75 -8.41 23.64
N LEU A 249 -3.46 -8.57 22.35
CA LEU A 249 -2.50 -9.57 21.87
C LEU A 249 -1.08 -9.31 22.41
N MET A 250 -0.64 -8.06 22.43
CA MET A 250 0.65 -7.68 23.00
C MET A 250 0.73 -7.94 24.52
N SER A 251 -0.38 -7.78 25.25
CA SER A 251 -0.45 -8.02 26.70
C SER A 251 -0.30 -9.50 27.07
N LEU A 252 -0.46 -10.42 26.13
CA LEU A 252 -0.31 -11.87 26.37
C LEU A 252 1.16 -12.31 26.50
N HIS A 253 2.13 -11.43 26.23
CA HIS A 253 3.58 -11.74 26.33
C HIS A 253 3.96 -13.06 25.64
N MET A 254 3.44 -13.26 24.41
CA MET A 254 3.62 -14.49 23.66
C MET A 254 5.09 -14.69 23.23
N PRO A 255 5.59 -15.94 23.17
CA PRO A 255 6.87 -16.23 22.55
C PRO A 255 6.85 -15.93 21.05
N LEU A 256 8.03 -15.73 20.45
CA LEU A 256 8.17 -15.28 19.06
C LEU A 256 7.46 -16.22 18.05
N GLU A 257 7.49 -17.53 18.30
CA GLU A 257 6.83 -18.54 17.49
C GLU A 257 5.30 -18.36 17.49
N ALA A 258 4.72 -18.06 18.66
CA ALA A 258 3.29 -17.80 18.78
C ALA A 258 2.91 -16.48 18.09
N ILE A 259 3.74 -15.43 18.22
CA ILE A 259 3.56 -14.17 17.49
C ILE A 259 3.57 -14.43 15.98
N ALA A 260 4.50 -15.25 15.47
CA ALA A 260 4.57 -15.59 14.04
C ALA A 260 3.28 -16.27 13.55
N VAL A 261 2.75 -17.24 14.31
CA VAL A 261 1.50 -17.92 13.98
C VAL A 261 0.33 -16.93 13.99
N VAL A 262 0.23 -16.08 15.00
CA VAL A 262 -0.81 -15.02 15.09
C VAL A 262 -0.72 -14.07 13.89
N LEU A 263 0.49 -13.63 13.52
CA LEU A 263 0.71 -12.77 12.34
C LEU A 263 0.25 -13.42 11.04
N ILE A 264 0.52 -14.70 10.84
CA ILE A 264 0.07 -15.45 9.67
C ILE A 264 -1.47 -15.49 9.64
N ILE A 265 -2.12 -15.79 10.75
CA ILE A 265 -3.58 -15.82 10.86
C ILE A 265 -4.17 -14.42 10.59
N LEU A 266 -3.62 -13.37 11.21
CA LEU A 266 -4.06 -12.00 10.99
C LEU A 266 -3.92 -11.57 9.51
N ASN A 267 -2.82 -11.99 8.85
CA ASN A 267 -2.61 -11.72 7.44
C ASN A 267 -3.63 -12.43 6.54
N ILE A 268 -3.93 -13.71 6.81
CA ILE A 268 -4.97 -14.47 6.11
C ILE A 268 -6.33 -13.80 6.26
N LEU A 269 -6.70 -13.40 7.48
CA LEU A 269 -7.96 -12.74 7.77
C LEU A 269 -8.03 -11.36 7.11
N THR A 270 -6.94 -10.59 7.13
CA THR A 270 -6.84 -9.30 6.43
C THR A 270 -7.12 -9.47 4.95
N GLU A 271 -6.43 -10.40 4.27
CA GLU A 271 -6.58 -10.63 2.84
C GLU A 271 -7.98 -11.18 2.48
N PHE A 272 -8.56 -11.99 3.37
CA PHE A 272 -9.90 -12.52 3.19
C PHE A 272 -10.97 -11.43 3.27
N PHE A 273 -10.88 -10.52 4.26
CA PHE A 273 -11.88 -9.49 4.48
C PHE A 273 -11.67 -8.22 3.65
N MET A 274 -10.44 -7.94 3.17
CA MET A 274 -10.12 -6.71 2.43
C MET A 274 -11.05 -6.44 1.23
N PRO A 275 -11.39 -7.43 0.38
CA PRO A 275 -12.32 -7.22 -0.74
C PRO A 275 -13.79 -7.18 -0.31
N VAL A 276 -14.14 -7.70 0.87
CA VAL A 276 -15.52 -7.83 1.36
C VAL A 276 -15.91 -6.62 2.19
N ASN A 277 -15.11 -6.29 3.20
CA ASN A 277 -15.37 -5.20 4.13
C ASN A 277 -14.07 -4.59 4.65
N TYR A 278 -13.75 -3.41 4.17
CA TYR A 278 -12.52 -2.69 4.53
C TYR A 278 -12.41 -2.40 6.04
N THR A 279 -13.53 -2.11 6.72
CA THR A 279 -13.55 -1.85 8.16
C THR A 279 -13.16 -3.09 8.95
N VAL A 280 -13.74 -4.24 8.60
CA VAL A 280 -13.42 -5.53 9.22
C VAL A 280 -11.97 -5.94 8.95
N ALA A 281 -11.47 -5.72 7.74
CA ALA A 281 -10.07 -5.97 7.41
C ALA A 281 -9.11 -5.17 8.33
N ASN A 282 -9.47 -3.93 8.68
CA ASN A 282 -8.65 -3.13 9.59
C ASN A 282 -8.65 -3.64 11.05
N PHE A 283 -9.63 -4.48 11.47
CA PHE A 283 -9.56 -5.15 12.77
C PHE A 283 -8.35 -6.09 12.85
N PHE A 284 -7.93 -6.65 11.73
CA PHE A 284 -6.81 -7.60 11.64
C PHE A 284 -5.50 -6.93 11.20
N THR A 285 -5.57 -5.95 10.30
CA THR A 285 -4.37 -5.22 9.82
C THR A 285 -3.69 -4.42 10.94
N ASN A 286 -4.44 -3.78 11.83
CA ASN A 286 -3.86 -2.95 12.88
C ASN A 286 -3.07 -3.75 13.92
N PRO A 287 -3.60 -4.85 14.51
CA PRO A 287 -2.82 -5.70 15.41
C PRO A 287 -1.63 -6.35 14.69
N GLN A 288 -1.78 -6.76 13.43
CA GLN A 288 -0.69 -7.31 12.63
C GLN A 288 0.49 -6.34 12.56
N VAL A 289 0.23 -5.07 12.26
CA VAL A 289 1.30 -4.07 12.18
C VAL A 289 1.91 -3.78 13.55
N LEU A 290 1.11 -3.70 14.62
CA LEU A 290 1.64 -3.53 15.98
C LEU A 290 2.57 -4.68 16.37
N LEU A 291 2.15 -5.91 16.14
CA LEU A 291 2.98 -7.09 16.44
C LEU A 291 4.27 -7.10 15.61
N LEU A 292 4.21 -6.76 14.31
CA LEU A 292 5.41 -6.67 13.46
C LEU A 292 6.41 -5.63 13.97
N MET A 293 5.95 -4.51 14.51
CA MET A 293 6.81 -3.46 15.05
C MET A 293 7.45 -3.85 16.38
N THR A 294 6.88 -4.83 17.09
CA THR A 294 7.37 -5.27 18.41
C THR A 294 8.20 -6.55 18.34
N ILE A 295 8.30 -7.19 17.17
CA ILE A 295 9.18 -8.33 16.97
C ILE A 295 10.63 -7.94 17.33
N GLY A 296 11.24 -8.72 18.24
CA GLY A 296 12.61 -8.47 18.70
C GLY A 296 12.78 -7.36 19.72
N THR A 297 11.70 -6.70 20.17
CA THR A 297 11.75 -5.74 21.27
C THR A 297 11.27 -6.40 22.55
N SER A 298 12.07 -6.30 23.61
CA SER A 298 11.68 -6.78 24.97
C SER A 298 10.68 -5.87 25.65
N PHE A 299 10.29 -4.78 25.02
CA PHE A 299 9.47 -3.73 25.62
C PHE A 299 8.19 -3.52 24.82
N MET A 300 7.07 -3.44 25.53
CA MET A 300 5.77 -3.09 24.96
C MET A 300 5.68 -1.56 24.82
N PRO A 301 5.83 -0.98 23.64
CA PRO A 301 5.80 0.46 23.48
C PRO A 301 4.35 0.96 23.45
N LEU A 302 3.72 1.10 24.64
CA LEU A 302 2.35 1.62 24.78
C LEU A 302 2.15 2.96 24.06
N LYS A 303 3.21 3.76 23.95
CA LYS A 303 3.21 5.03 23.20
C LYS A 303 2.93 4.86 21.69
N LEU A 304 3.18 3.69 21.10
CA LEU A 304 2.90 3.46 19.68
C LEU A 304 1.41 3.46 19.36
N ILE A 305 0.56 3.03 20.28
CA ILE A 305 -0.90 2.93 20.05
C ILE A 305 -1.50 4.32 19.78
N PRO A 306 -1.37 5.31 20.70
CA PRO A 306 -1.92 6.64 20.46
C PRO A 306 -1.26 7.34 19.25
N LEU A 307 0.05 7.16 19.03
CA LEU A 307 0.75 7.74 17.87
C LEU A 307 0.24 7.16 16.54
N ARG A 308 0.00 5.84 16.51
CA ARG A 308 -0.58 5.19 15.34
C ARG A 308 -2.02 5.64 15.08
N PHE A 309 -2.83 5.75 16.15
CA PHE A 309 -4.21 6.22 16.03
C PHE A 309 -4.28 7.67 15.55
N SER A 310 -3.51 8.57 16.15
CA SER A 310 -3.46 9.98 15.75
C SER A 310 -2.99 10.14 14.31
N GLY A 311 -1.93 9.44 13.89
CA GLY A 311 -1.47 9.43 12.51
C GLY A 311 -2.52 8.88 11.53
N ALA A 312 -3.24 7.83 11.92
CA ALA A 312 -4.33 7.28 11.11
C ALA A 312 -5.51 8.26 10.98
N LEU A 313 -5.88 8.92 12.08
CA LEU A 313 -6.95 9.92 12.10
C LEU A 313 -6.58 11.15 11.26
N ILE A 314 -5.42 11.76 11.54
CA ILE A 314 -4.96 12.96 10.85
C ILE A 314 -4.83 12.68 9.35
N GLY A 315 -4.15 11.60 8.94
CA GLY A 315 -3.95 11.27 7.53
C GLY A 315 -5.27 10.99 6.79
N SER A 316 -6.20 10.30 7.43
CA SER A 316 -7.50 9.97 6.83
C SER A 316 -8.39 11.21 6.68
N VAL A 317 -8.46 12.07 7.70
CA VAL A 317 -9.23 13.32 7.67
C VAL A 317 -8.62 14.31 6.67
N LEU A 318 -7.29 14.45 6.68
CA LEU A 318 -6.56 15.31 5.75
C LEU A 318 -6.86 14.91 4.29
N ALA A 319 -6.73 13.62 3.96
CA ALA A 319 -6.99 13.12 2.61
C ALA A 319 -8.45 13.39 2.19
N MET A 320 -9.41 13.15 3.08
CA MET A 320 -10.82 13.38 2.81
C MET A 320 -11.11 14.89 2.61
N LEU A 321 -10.57 15.76 3.45
CA LEU A 321 -10.76 17.21 3.34
C LEU A 321 -10.16 17.75 2.04
N LEU A 322 -8.93 17.38 1.71
CA LEU A 322 -8.25 17.87 0.52
C LEU A 322 -8.95 17.42 -0.77
N ILE A 323 -9.42 16.16 -0.83
CA ILE A 323 -10.16 15.70 -2.01
C ILE A 323 -11.52 16.39 -2.14
N PHE A 324 -12.20 16.64 -1.01
CA PHE A 324 -13.46 17.39 -1.00
C PHE A 324 -13.28 18.84 -1.49
N LEU A 325 -12.23 19.53 -1.00
CA LEU A 325 -11.89 20.90 -1.44
C LEU A 325 -11.61 20.94 -2.95
N MET A 326 -10.95 19.93 -3.47
CA MET A 326 -10.63 19.85 -4.89
C MET A 326 -11.85 19.59 -5.75
N ASP A 327 -12.72 18.64 -5.36
CA ASP A 327 -13.99 18.41 -6.06
C ASP A 327 -14.86 19.67 -6.04
N TRP A 328 -14.85 20.39 -4.93
CA TRP A 328 -15.57 21.66 -4.83
C TRP A 328 -14.97 22.73 -5.77
N ALA A 329 -13.64 22.89 -5.78
CA ALA A 329 -12.95 23.85 -6.64
C ALA A 329 -13.18 23.57 -8.13
N VAL A 330 -13.12 22.28 -8.55
CA VAL A 330 -13.42 21.88 -9.94
C VAL A 330 -14.85 22.23 -10.33
N LYS A 331 -15.84 21.95 -9.46
CA LYS A 331 -17.24 22.30 -9.72
C LYS A 331 -17.45 23.81 -9.85
N GLN A 332 -16.79 24.62 -9.00
CA GLN A 332 -16.86 26.08 -9.12
C GLN A 332 -16.26 26.57 -10.44
N MET A 333 -15.14 25.98 -10.87
CA MET A 333 -14.51 26.32 -12.14
C MET A 333 -15.38 25.94 -13.35
N GLU A 334 -16.01 24.77 -13.33
CA GLU A 334 -16.95 24.33 -14.36
C GLU A 334 -18.16 25.26 -14.46
N GLN A 335 -18.72 25.68 -13.32
CA GLN A 335 -19.82 26.65 -13.29
C GLN A 335 -19.42 28.02 -13.82
N ALA A 336 -18.22 28.49 -13.48
CA ALA A 336 -17.70 29.78 -13.97
C ALA A 336 -17.43 29.77 -15.48
N LEU A 337 -16.98 28.64 -16.03
CA LEU A 337 -16.73 28.46 -17.47
C LEU A 337 -18.03 28.28 -18.25
N GLY A 338 -19.03 27.59 -17.67
CA GLY A 338 -20.35 27.40 -18.29
C GLY A 338 -21.23 28.65 -18.30
N ASN A 339 -20.95 29.63 -17.43
CA ASN A 339 -21.63 30.91 -17.36
C ASN A 339 -20.98 32.03 -18.20
N LYS A 340 -20.06 31.73 -19.13
CA LYS A 340 -19.66 32.73 -20.13
C LYS A 340 -20.86 33.06 -20.99
N PRO A 341 -21.31 34.36 -21.06
CA PRO A 341 -22.33 34.74 -21.98
C PRO A 341 -21.83 34.37 -23.40
N GLU A 342 -22.69 33.70 -24.17
CA GLU A 342 -22.51 33.60 -25.64
C GLU A 342 -22.32 35.04 -26.14
N ASP A 343 -21.14 35.30 -26.69
CA ASP A 343 -20.86 36.55 -27.39
C ASP A 343 -21.88 36.63 -28.55
N THR A 344 -22.99 37.32 -28.31
CA THR A 344 -23.92 37.71 -29.37
C THR A 344 -23.16 38.67 -30.27
N THR A 345 -22.31 38.13 -31.14
CA THR A 345 -21.93 38.86 -32.35
C THR A 345 -23.13 38.87 -33.24
N ASP A 346 -23.90 39.91 -33.02
CA ASP A 346 -24.93 40.44 -33.89
C ASP A 346 -24.27 40.69 -35.28
N HIS A 347 -24.53 39.84 -36.23
CA HIS A 347 -24.29 40.12 -37.64
C HIS A 347 -25.52 40.77 -38.23
N THR A 348 -25.71 42.03 -37.89
CA THR A 348 -26.43 42.97 -38.78
C THR A 348 -25.44 43.39 -39.88
N GLN A 349 -25.54 42.80 -41.06
CA GLN A 349 -25.64 43.44 -42.37
C GLN A 349 -25.81 42.40 -43.47
#